data_3e6a8ae7aa474ab2973ad7df0c58806a
#
_entry.id   3e6a8ae7aa474ab2973ad7df0c58806a
#
_cell.length_a   1.000
_cell.length_b   1.000
_cell.length_c   1.000
_cell.angle_alpha   90.00
_cell.angle_beta   90.00
_cell.angle_gamma   90.00
#
_symmetry.space_group_name_H-M   'P 1'
#
loop_
_entity.id
_entity.type
_entity.pdbx_description
1 polymer ?
#
loop_
_entity_poly.entity_id
_entity_poly.type
_entity_poly.pdbx_seq_one_letter_code
_entity_poly.pdbx_strand_id
1 'polypeptide(L)'
;EVADFDTYDMMLAGIVGFAGLKPTLKAVEKGKAVGLANKETLVVAGDIVMQKAIEKRVPVIPVDSEHSAIFQCLVGEVRNPIEKIILTASGGPFLGKKPNFLVNVKRDHALQHPNWSMGAKISIDSATLMNKGLEMIEAKWLFNLRPDQIEVVIHPQSIIHSMVQFEDGSIKAQMG
;
A
#
# COMPACT_ATOMS: atom_id res chain seq x y z
N GLU A 1 3.65 24.57 0.90
CA GLU A 1 2.88 25.65 0.22
C GLU A 1 1.60 25.11 -0.43
N VAL A 2 1.65 24.14 -1.40
CA VAL A 2 0.43 23.65 -2.09
C VAL A 2 -0.60 23.10 -1.09
N ALA A 3 -0.17 22.31 -0.11
CA ALA A 3 -1.04 21.79 0.92
C ALA A 3 -1.59 22.83 1.91
N ASP A 4 -1.14 24.08 1.83
CA ASP A 4 -1.63 25.18 2.66
C ASP A 4 -2.84 25.91 2.08
N PHE A 5 -3.15 25.71 0.79
CA PHE A 5 -4.33 26.31 0.18
C PHE A 5 -5.62 25.75 0.77
N ASP A 6 -6.67 26.56 0.80
CA ASP A 6 -8.00 26.17 1.30
C ASP A 6 -8.98 25.78 0.18
N THR A 7 -8.56 25.97 -1.09
CA THR A 7 -9.41 25.87 -2.29
C THR A 7 -9.51 24.48 -2.89
N TYR A 8 -9.07 23.43 -2.20
CA TYR A 8 -9.20 22.05 -2.64
C TYR A 8 -9.95 21.18 -1.62
N ASP A 9 -10.59 20.10 -2.06
CA ASP A 9 -11.32 19.17 -1.21
C ASP A 9 -10.48 17.95 -0.85
N MET A 10 -9.61 17.51 -1.76
CA MET A 10 -8.77 16.33 -1.61
C MET A 10 -7.36 16.61 -2.14
N MET A 11 -6.35 16.08 -1.44
CA MET A 11 -4.97 16.06 -1.89
C MET A 11 -4.57 14.65 -2.33
N LEU A 12 -4.07 14.50 -3.55
CA LEU A 12 -3.40 13.27 -3.98
C LEU A 12 -1.93 13.31 -3.54
N ALA A 13 -1.57 12.48 -2.55
CA ALA A 13 -0.23 12.39 -1.99
C ALA A 13 0.62 11.36 -2.78
N GLY A 14 1.28 11.81 -3.86
CA GLY A 14 2.10 10.97 -4.74
C GLY A 14 3.60 11.26 -4.68
N ILE A 15 4.08 12.09 -3.73
CA ILE A 15 5.51 12.37 -3.58
C ILE A 15 6.21 11.14 -3.02
N VAL A 16 7.24 10.65 -3.71
CA VAL A 16 7.96 9.42 -3.35
C VAL A 16 8.83 9.62 -2.10
N GLY A 17 8.84 8.61 -1.22
CA GLY A 17 9.69 8.57 -0.04
C GLY A 17 9.21 9.47 1.10
N PHE A 18 10.08 9.73 2.06
CA PHE A 18 9.79 10.51 3.27
C PHE A 18 9.28 11.94 3.00
N ALA A 19 9.63 12.52 1.85
CA ALA A 19 9.24 13.88 1.51
C ALA A 19 7.71 14.09 1.42
N GLY A 20 6.94 13.00 1.22
CA GLY A 20 5.48 13.02 1.19
C GLY A 20 4.81 13.20 2.55
N LEU A 21 5.50 12.92 3.67
CA LEU A 21 4.91 12.97 5.01
C LEU A 21 4.41 14.36 5.39
N LYS A 22 5.25 15.37 5.23
CA LYS A 22 4.96 16.74 5.66
C LYS A 22 3.73 17.36 4.96
N PRO A 23 3.61 17.29 3.62
CA PRO A 23 2.41 17.76 2.93
C PRO A 23 1.17 16.93 3.28
N THR A 24 1.29 15.61 3.48
CA THR A 24 0.17 14.76 3.89
C THR A 24 -0.38 15.15 5.26
N LEU A 25 0.49 15.30 6.26
CA LEU A 25 0.09 15.78 7.59
C LEU A 25 -0.59 17.16 7.51
N LYS A 26 -0.04 18.06 6.69
CA LYS A 26 -0.59 19.39 6.52
C LYS A 26 -2.00 19.36 5.93
N ALA A 27 -2.25 18.52 4.94
CA ALA A 27 -3.58 18.35 4.37
C ALA A 27 -4.59 17.83 5.41
N VAL A 28 -4.18 16.81 6.18
CA VAL A 28 -5.00 16.24 7.26
C VAL A 28 -5.31 17.30 8.34
N GLU A 29 -4.31 18.07 8.77
CA GLU A 29 -4.49 19.17 9.74
C GLU A 29 -5.49 20.24 9.26
N LYS A 30 -5.52 20.49 7.96
CA LYS A 30 -6.46 21.39 7.30
C LYS A 30 -7.86 20.79 7.09
N GLY A 31 -8.10 19.55 7.50
CA GLY A 31 -9.38 18.87 7.32
C GLY A 31 -9.64 18.44 5.87
N LYS A 32 -8.59 18.25 5.06
CA LYS A 32 -8.71 17.85 3.65
C LYS A 32 -8.55 16.35 3.48
N ALA A 33 -9.41 15.73 2.68
CA ALA A 33 -9.28 14.33 2.32
C ALA A 33 -7.93 14.05 1.65
N VAL A 34 -7.38 12.85 1.87
CA VAL A 34 -6.10 12.44 1.29
C VAL A 34 -6.27 11.17 0.48
N GLY A 35 -5.98 11.22 -0.82
CA GLY A 35 -5.71 10.05 -1.65
C GLY A 35 -4.23 9.68 -1.49
N LEU A 36 -3.95 8.59 -0.76
CA LEU A 36 -2.58 8.24 -0.37
C LEU A 36 -1.98 7.23 -1.36
N ALA A 37 -1.07 7.70 -2.21
CA ALA A 37 -0.23 6.87 -3.08
C ALA A 37 1.19 6.68 -2.52
N ASN A 38 1.59 7.52 -1.54
CA ASN A 38 2.89 7.45 -0.88
C ASN A 38 2.82 6.55 0.36
N LYS A 39 3.18 5.29 0.21
CA LYS A 39 3.19 4.32 1.31
C LYS A 39 4.18 4.64 2.43
N GLU A 40 5.30 5.28 2.07
CA GLU A 40 6.35 5.63 3.03
C GLU A 40 5.85 6.57 4.13
N THR A 41 4.84 7.38 3.85
CA THR A 41 4.19 8.23 4.85
C THR A 41 3.64 7.42 6.03
N LEU A 42 2.95 6.31 5.77
CA LEU A 42 2.42 5.45 6.83
C LEU A 42 3.49 4.52 7.42
N VAL A 43 4.49 4.14 6.65
CA VAL A 43 5.63 3.36 7.15
C VAL A 43 6.38 4.13 8.24
N VAL A 44 6.58 5.42 8.04
CA VAL A 44 7.39 6.26 8.96
C VAL A 44 6.58 6.83 10.12
N ALA A 45 5.33 7.19 9.89
CA ALA A 45 4.52 7.93 10.85
C ALA A 45 3.02 7.55 10.79
N GLY A 46 2.73 6.27 10.56
CA GLY A 46 1.35 5.82 10.38
C GLY A 46 0.46 6.04 11.60
N ASP A 47 1.00 5.87 12.80
CA ASP A 47 0.32 6.18 14.05
C ASP A 47 -0.10 7.66 14.12
N ILE A 48 0.84 8.56 13.84
CA ILE A 48 0.61 10.01 13.90
C ILE A 48 -0.41 10.45 12.83
N VAL A 49 -0.23 9.95 11.59
CA VAL A 49 -1.08 10.33 10.46
C VAL A 49 -2.52 9.85 10.67
N MET A 50 -2.69 8.57 11.03
CA MET A 50 -4.02 7.98 11.20
C MET A 50 -4.74 8.53 12.44
N GLN A 51 -4.01 8.73 13.56
CA GLN A 51 -4.59 9.40 14.72
C GLN A 51 -5.10 10.80 14.37
N LYS A 52 -4.27 11.58 13.67
CA LYS A 52 -4.66 12.93 13.24
C LYS A 52 -5.84 12.93 12.28
N ALA A 53 -5.89 11.96 11.35
CA ALA A 53 -7.00 11.81 10.43
C ALA A 53 -8.32 11.52 11.16
N ILE A 54 -8.29 10.65 12.18
CA ILE A 54 -9.44 10.35 13.04
C ILE A 54 -9.88 11.60 13.81
N GLU A 55 -8.94 12.31 14.47
CA GLU A 55 -9.23 13.55 15.23
C GLU A 55 -9.91 14.61 14.35
N LYS A 56 -9.44 14.74 13.11
CA LYS A 56 -9.95 15.71 12.13
C LYS A 56 -11.16 15.19 11.34
N ARG A 57 -11.51 13.92 11.49
CA ARG A 57 -12.57 13.23 10.71
C ARG A 57 -12.32 13.33 9.20
N VAL A 58 -11.09 13.14 8.80
CA VAL A 58 -10.62 13.23 7.42
C VAL A 58 -10.41 11.83 6.87
N PRO A 59 -10.97 11.48 5.70
CA PRO A 59 -10.70 10.21 5.07
C PRO A 59 -9.28 10.16 4.49
N VAL A 60 -8.57 9.07 4.76
CA VAL A 60 -7.34 8.68 4.07
C VAL A 60 -7.70 7.50 3.17
N ILE A 61 -7.69 7.73 1.86
CA ILE A 61 -8.15 6.78 0.84
C ILE A 61 -6.91 6.16 0.19
N PRO A 62 -6.76 4.83 0.20
CA PRO A 62 -5.62 4.19 -0.42
C PRO A 62 -5.68 4.29 -1.95
N VAL A 63 -4.54 4.61 -2.57
CA VAL A 63 -4.36 4.66 -4.03
C VAL A 63 -3.47 3.52 -4.50
N ASP A 64 -2.56 3.02 -3.66
CA ASP A 64 -1.78 1.81 -3.96
C ASP A 64 -2.72 0.65 -4.32
N SER A 65 -2.42 -0.08 -5.39
CA SER A 65 -3.37 -1.02 -6.02
C SER A 65 -3.86 -2.11 -5.07
N GLU A 66 -2.99 -2.70 -4.30
CA GLU A 66 -3.32 -3.74 -3.33
C GLU A 66 -4.22 -3.21 -2.21
N HIS A 67 -3.91 -2.03 -1.69
CA HIS A 67 -4.70 -1.41 -0.62
C HIS A 67 -6.03 -0.86 -1.14
N SER A 68 -6.06 -0.33 -2.36
CA SER A 68 -7.30 0.05 -3.05
C SER A 68 -8.20 -1.17 -3.25
N ALA A 69 -7.62 -2.32 -3.61
CA ALA A 69 -8.36 -3.58 -3.76
C ALA A 69 -8.99 -4.03 -2.42
N ILE A 70 -8.23 -3.98 -1.32
CA ILE A 70 -8.74 -4.28 0.02
C ILE A 70 -9.86 -3.30 0.39
N PHE A 71 -9.65 -2.00 0.19
CA PHE A 71 -10.65 -0.97 0.46
C PHE A 71 -11.95 -1.24 -0.28
N GLN A 72 -11.90 -1.62 -1.55
CA GLN A 72 -13.07 -1.99 -2.35
C GLN A 72 -13.77 -3.25 -1.84
N CYS A 73 -13.00 -4.25 -1.38
CA CYS A 73 -13.57 -5.46 -0.75
C CYS A 73 -14.33 -5.15 0.54
N LEU A 74 -13.93 -4.10 1.26
CA LEU A 74 -14.57 -3.69 2.51
C LEU A 74 -15.83 -2.82 2.32
N VAL A 75 -16.09 -2.34 1.11
CA VAL A 75 -17.29 -1.54 0.84
C VAL A 75 -18.55 -2.36 1.13
N GLY A 76 -19.38 -1.84 2.03
CA GLY A 76 -20.63 -2.49 2.46
C GLY A 76 -20.46 -3.53 3.59
N GLU A 77 -19.25 -3.89 3.99
CA GLU A 77 -18.96 -4.85 5.07
C GLU A 77 -18.94 -4.19 6.45
N VAL A 78 -20.07 -3.66 6.87
CA VAL A 78 -20.16 -2.90 8.15
C VAL A 78 -20.18 -3.80 9.38
N ARG A 79 -20.59 -5.08 9.22
CA ARG A 79 -20.85 -6.00 10.33
C ARG A 79 -20.04 -7.30 10.28
N ASN A 80 -19.22 -7.48 9.26
CA ASN A 80 -18.41 -8.68 9.08
C ASN A 80 -16.94 -8.34 9.38
N PRO A 81 -16.42 -8.70 10.57
CA PRO A 81 -15.05 -8.35 10.94
C PRO A 81 -14.02 -9.03 10.02
N ILE A 82 -12.89 -8.36 9.85
CA ILE A 82 -11.75 -8.90 9.10
C ILE A 82 -11.05 -9.97 9.97
N GLU A 83 -11.03 -11.21 9.49
CA GLU A 83 -10.15 -12.23 10.05
C GLU A 83 -8.70 -11.95 9.62
N LYS A 84 -8.45 -11.83 8.31
CA LYS A 84 -7.17 -11.42 7.74
C LYS A 84 -7.30 -10.81 6.36
N ILE A 85 -6.28 -10.09 5.95
CA ILE A 85 -6.09 -9.67 4.57
C ILE A 85 -4.99 -10.50 3.90
N ILE A 86 -5.09 -10.66 2.60
CA ILE A 86 -4.12 -11.41 1.79
C ILE A 86 -3.61 -10.46 0.70
N LEU A 87 -2.41 -9.93 0.92
CA LEU A 87 -1.71 -9.08 -0.04
C LEU A 87 -1.08 -9.95 -1.12
N THR A 88 -1.38 -9.68 -2.37
CA THR A 88 -0.72 -10.36 -3.50
C THR A 88 0.57 -9.65 -3.88
N ALA A 89 1.53 -10.41 -4.38
CA ALA A 89 2.81 -9.91 -4.91
C ALA A 89 3.14 -10.62 -6.21
N SER A 90 3.65 -9.90 -7.21
CA SER A 90 4.11 -10.49 -8.47
C SER A 90 5.31 -11.44 -8.28
N GLY A 91 6.08 -11.22 -7.21
CA GLY A 91 7.33 -11.93 -6.93
C GLY A 91 8.58 -11.25 -7.52
N GLY A 92 8.39 -10.24 -8.35
CA GLY A 92 9.49 -9.46 -8.93
C GLY A 92 10.33 -10.21 -9.98
N PRO A 93 11.37 -9.58 -10.53
CA PRO A 93 12.18 -10.12 -11.63
C PRO A 93 13.06 -11.33 -11.23
N PHE A 94 13.21 -11.59 -9.95
CA PHE A 94 14.08 -12.66 -9.44
C PHE A 94 13.33 -13.89 -8.96
N LEU A 95 12.00 -13.92 -9.10
CA LEU A 95 11.18 -15.08 -8.75
C LEU A 95 11.69 -16.35 -9.46
N GLY A 96 11.95 -17.40 -8.69
CA GLY A 96 12.45 -18.69 -9.20
C GLY A 96 13.93 -18.70 -9.61
N LYS A 97 14.67 -17.62 -9.44
CA LYS A 97 16.12 -17.59 -9.72
C LYS A 97 16.90 -18.28 -8.61
N LYS A 98 17.93 -19.04 -9.01
CA LYS A 98 18.80 -19.73 -8.07
C LYS A 98 19.74 -18.75 -7.34
N PRO A 99 20.19 -19.05 -6.10
CA PRO A 99 21.13 -18.19 -5.36
C PRO A 99 22.38 -17.78 -6.14
N ASN A 100 22.96 -18.69 -6.91
CA ASN A 100 24.15 -18.40 -7.73
C ASN A 100 23.91 -17.32 -8.81
N PHE A 101 22.68 -17.19 -9.28
CA PHE A 101 22.30 -16.09 -10.17
C PHE A 101 22.30 -14.76 -9.43
N LEU A 102 21.76 -14.75 -8.19
CA LEU A 102 21.59 -13.54 -7.40
C LEU A 102 22.92 -12.89 -7.00
N VAL A 103 24.00 -13.65 -6.84
CA VAL A 103 25.34 -13.13 -6.51
C VAL A 103 25.84 -12.12 -7.55
N ASN A 104 25.43 -12.27 -8.81
CA ASN A 104 25.91 -11.44 -9.92
C ASN A 104 24.86 -10.41 -10.40
N VAL A 105 23.76 -10.25 -9.65
CA VAL A 105 22.71 -9.29 -9.99
C VAL A 105 23.23 -7.86 -9.86
N LYS A 106 22.94 -7.05 -10.88
CA LYS A 106 23.21 -5.61 -10.92
C LYS A 106 21.90 -4.84 -10.85
N ARG A 107 22.00 -3.54 -10.58
CA ARG A 107 20.87 -2.62 -10.54
C ARG A 107 19.96 -2.73 -11.77
N ASP A 108 20.54 -2.80 -12.95
CA ASP A 108 19.79 -2.83 -14.21
C ASP A 108 18.91 -4.09 -14.34
N HIS A 109 19.35 -5.21 -13.74
CA HIS A 109 18.51 -6.42 -13.67
C HIS A 109 17.31 -6.23 -12.74
N ALA A 110 17.47 -5.50 -11.64
CA ALA A 110 16.40 -5.21 -10.69
C ALA A 110 15.38 -4.19 -11.24
N LEU A 111 15.79 -3.34 -12.19
CA LEU A 111 14.91 -2.37 -12.85
C LEU A 111 14.00 -3.00 -13.91
N GLN A 112 14.25 -4.24 -14.33
CA GLN A 112 13.49 -4.96 -15.35
C GLN A 112 12.35 -5.76 -14.69
N HIS A 113 11.23 -5.08 -14.35
CA HIS A 113 10.07 -5.79 -13.82
C HIS A 113 9.35 -6.56 -14.94
N PRO A 114 8.95 -7.85 -14.71
CA PRO A 114 8.38 -8.69 -15.77
C PRO A 114 7.04 -8.21 -16.32
N ASN A 115 6.22 -7.57 -15.47
CA ASN A 115 4.83 -7.23 -15.79
C ASN A 115 4.58 -5.72 -15.93
N TRP A 116 5.40 -4.87 -15.28
CA TRP A 116 5.09 -3.46 -15.13
C TRP A 116 6.27 -2.55 -15.50
N SER A 117 5.96 -1.45 -16.18
CA SER A 117 6.89 -0.32 -16.33
C SER A 117 6.65 0.66 -15.18
N MET A 118 7.56 0.73 -14.24
CA MET A 118 7.43 1.50 -13.01
C MET A 118 8.64 2.40 -12.77
N GLY A 119 8.52 3.32 -11.82
CA GLY A 119 9.64 4.16 -11.37
C GLY A 119 10.79 3.31 -10.76
N ALA A 120 12.01 3.85 -10.78
CA ALA A 120 13.21 3.12 -10.34
C ALA A 120 13.13 2.61 -8.89
N LYS A 121 12.62 3.43 -7.97
CA LYS A 121 12.51 3.06 -6.54
C LYS A 121 11.61 1.84 -6.36
N ILE A 122 10.39 1.88 -6.87
CA ILE A 122 9.42 0.77 -6.70
C ILE A 122 9.86 -0.50 -7.44
N SER A 123 10.58 -0.38 -8.56
CA SER A 123 11.14 -1.54 -9.27
C SER A 123 12.20 -2.27 -8.44
N ILE A 124 13.09 -1.54 -7.77
CA ILE A 124 14.08 -2.09 -6.84
C ILE A 124 13.39 -2.71 -5.63
N ASP A 125 12.41 -2.03 -5.04
CA ASP A 125 11.66 -2.54 -3.90
C ASP A 125 10.89 -3.83 -4.25
N SER A 126 10.32 -3.91 -5.45
CA SER A 126 9.66 -5.12 -5.96
C SER A 126 10.66 -6.27 -6.13
N ALA A 127 11.83 -5.99 -6.71
CA ALA A 127 12.87 -6.98 -6.94
C ALA A 127 13.39 -7.63 -5.64
N THR A 128 13.36 -6.91 -4.54
CA THR A 128 13.81 -7.35 -3.21
C THR A 128 12.66 -7.81 -2.30
N LEU A 129 11.41 -7.72 -2.75
CA LEU A 129 10.18 -7.85 -1.95
C LEU A 129 10.04 -6.79 -0.83
N MET A 130 10.92 -5.79 -0.78
CA MET A 130 10.80 -4.67 0.17
C MET A 130 9.50 -3.91 -0.05
N ASN A 131 9.04 -3.75 -1.31
CA ASN A 131 7.75 -3.13 -1.61
C ASN A 131 6.62 -3.80 -0.81
N LYS A 132 6.59 -5.13 -0.79
CA LYS A 132 5.56 -5.87 -0.05
C LYS A 132 5.71 -5.72 1.46
N GLY A 133 6.93 -5.64 1.96
CA GLY A 133 7.18 -5.31 3.38
C GLY A 133 6.65 -3.92 3.77
N LEU A 134 6.87 -2.91 2.93
CA LEU A 134 6.32 -1.56 3.13
C LEU A 134 4.78 -1.57 3.08
N GLU A 135 4.21 -2.31 2.16
CA GLU A 135 2.76 -2.46 2.02
C GLU A 135 2.10 -3.16 3.22
N MET A 136 2.76 -4.15 3.84
CA MET A 136 2.28 -4.76 5.09
C MET A 136 2.16 -3.71 6.20
N ILE A 137 3.14 -2.81 6.33
CA ILE A 137 3.12 -1.74 7.33
C ILE A 137 2.02 -0.73 7.00
N GLU A 138 1.88 -0.37 5.74
CA GLU A 138 0.82 0.52 5.26
C GLU A 138 -0.58 -0.06 5.55
N ALA A 139 -0.81 -1.33 5.21
CA ALA A 139 -2.07 -2.02 5.47
C ALA A 139 -2.43 -2.07 6.95
N LYS A 140 -1.43 -2.33 7.82
CA LYS A 140 -1.62 -2.28 9.28
C LYS A 140 -2.27 -0.97 9.72
N TRP A 141 -1.78 0.15 9.20
CA TRP A 141 -2.28 1.46 9.59
C TRP A 141 -3.60 1.84 8.91
N LEU A 142 -3.74 1.60 7.61
CA LEU A 142 -4.96 1.94 6.86
C LEU A 142 -6.20 1.20 7.38
N PHE A 143 -6.04 -0.09 7.69
CA PHE A 143 -7.16 -0.96 8.06
C PHE A 143 -7.18 -1.31 9.55
N ASN A 144 -6.29 -0.70 10.35
CA ASN A 144 -6.17 -0.95 11.79
C ASN A 144 -6.02 -2.44 12.14
N LEU A 145 -5.11 -3.13 11.45
CA LEU A 145 -4.88 -4.56 11.60
C LEU A 145 -3.68 -4.87 12.51
N ARG A 146 -3.72 -6.04 13.13
CA ARG A 146 -2.54 -6.63 13.74
C ARG A 146 -1.65 -7.28 12.68
N PRO A 147 -0.31 -7.38 12.92
CA PRO A 147 0.60 -8.01 11.96
C PRO A 147 0.23 -9.46 11.59
N ASP A 148 -0.32 -10.22 12.53
CA ASP A 148 -0.78 -11.61 12.33
C ASP A 148 -2.02 -11.73 11.44
N GLN A 149 -2.72 -10.63 11.18
CA GLN A 149 -3.85 -10.55 10.26
C GLN A 149 -3.44 -10.20 8.82
N ILE A 150 -2.13 -10.07 8.52
CA ILE A 150 -1.64 -9.69 7.21
C ILE A 150 -0.81 -10.84 6.62
N GLU A 151 -1.37 -11.52 5.63
CA GLU A 151 -0.71 -12.58 4.88
C GLU A 151 -0.22 -12.09 3.53
N VAL A 152 0.90 -12.61 3.04
CA VAL A 152 1.43 -12.30 1.71
C VAL A 152 1.46 -13.55 0.85
N VAL A 153 0.93 -13.46 -0.37
CA VAL A 153 0.91 -14.55 -1.35
C VAL A 153 1.56 -14.11 -2.65
N ILE A 154 2.49 -14.92 -3.16
CA ILE A 154 3.08 -14.69 -4.48
C ILE A 154 2.09 -15.13 -5.56
N HIS A 155 1.66 -14.19 -6.37
CA HIS A 155 0.70 -14.36 -7.46
C HIS A 155 1.27 -13.76 -8.76
N PRO A 156 2.11 -14.51 -9.51
CA PRO A 156 2.85 -13.97 -10.65
C PRO A 156 1.96 -13.46 -11.79
N GLN A 157 0.75 -14.00 -11.91
CA GLN A 157 -0.20 -13.58 -12.95
C GLN A 157 -0.78 -12.19 -12.69
N SER A 158 -0.74 -11.74 -11.42
CA SER A 158 -1.21 -10.41 -10.99
C SER A 158 -2.66 -10.07 -11.43
N ILE A 159 -3.53 -11.10 -11.52
CA ILE A 159 -4.95 -10.94 -11.87
C ILE A 159 -5.74 -10.49 -10.65
N ILE A 160 -5.44 -11.09 -9.47
CA ILE A 160 -6.03 -10.69 -8.20
C ILE A 160 -5.07 -9.72 -7.53
N HIS A 161 -5.55 -8.53 -7.18
CA HIS A 161 -4.75 -7.48 -6.58
C HIS A 161 -4.70 -7.54 -5.05
N SER A 162 -5.68 -8.11 -4.39
CA SER A 162 -5.68 -8.53 -2.98
C SER A 162 -7.01 -9.16 -2.61
N MET A 163 -7.06 -9.74 -1.40
CA MET A 163 -8.27 -10.39 -0.87
C MET A 163 -8.46 -10.02 0.59
N VAL A 164 -9.71 -10.10 1.05
CA VAL A 164 -10.09 -10.00 2.46
C VAL A 164 -10.83 -11.27 2.85
N GLN A 165 -10.36 -11.96 3.86
CA GLN A 165 -11.05 -13.04 4.53
C GLN A 165 -11.74 -12.50 5.78
N PHE A 166 -13.01 -12.81 5.94
CA PHE A 166 -13.83 -12.37 7.05
C PHE A 166 -14.02 -13.49 8.08
N GLU A 167 -14.42 -13.14 9.30
CA GLU A 167 -14.60 -14.11 10.41
C GLU A 167 -15.70 -15.16 10.13
N ASP A 168 -16.66 -14.88 9.27
CA ASP A 168 -17.65 -15.86 8.81
C ASP A 168 -17.11 -16.89 7.79
N GLY A 169 -15.81 -16.78 7.44
CA GLY A 169 -15.13 -17.63 6.48
C GLY A 169 -15.28 -17.20 5.02
N SER A 170 -16.08 -16.17 4.73
CA SER A 170 -16.19 -15.63 3.38
C SER A 170 -14.92 -14.92 2.93
N ILE A 171 -14.64 -14.92 1.62
CA ILE A 171 -13.49 -14.21 1.02
C ILE A 171 -14.00 -13.33 -0.10
N LYS A 172 -13.60 -12.05 -0.08
CA LYS A 172 -13.75 -11.14 -1.21
C LYS A 172 -12.40 -10.88 -1.85
N ALA A 173 -12.37 -10.82 -3.18
CA ALA A 173 -11.17 -10.53 -3.96
C ALA A 173 -11.48 -9.42 -4.97
N GLN A 174 -10.54 -8.52 -5.16
CA GLN A 174 -10.59 -7.52 -6.23
C GLN A 174 -9.66 -7.96 -7.35
N MET A 175 -10.20 -8.03 -8.55
CA MET A 175 -9.45 -8.26 -9.77
C MET A 175 -9.07 -6.91 -10.40
N GLY A 176 -7.88 -6.81 -10.97
CA GLY A 176 -7.35 -5.63 -11.66
C GLY A 176 -7.26 -5.82 -13.16
#